data_2c3e76b29763957ffe52e56d4f2af402
#
_entry.id   2c3e76b29763957ffe52e56d4f2af402
#
_cell.length_a   1.000
_cell.length_b   1.000
_cell.length_c   1.000
_cell.angle_alpha   90.00
_cell.angle_beta   90.00
_cell.angle_gamma   90.00
#
_symmetry.space_group_name_H-M   'P 1'
#
loop_
_entity.id
_entity.type
_entity.pdbx_description
1 polymer ?
#
loop_
_entity_poly.entity_id
_entity_poly.type
_entity_poly.pdbx_seq_one_letter_code
_entity_poly.pdbx_strand_id
1 'polypeptide(L)'
;TAFLDFPSKVEIMCLLRSLARLKETTVFISTHDLEIALQIADSVWLLDREHGLKTGTPRGLADDGSLGVYFDRESVRYDPVTGHFRILNA
;
A
#
# COMPACT_ATOMS: atom_id res chain seq x y z
N THR A 1 19.22 11.48 -0.21
CA THR A 1 18.51 10.21 -0.32
C THR A 1 18.68 9.62 -1.72
N ALA A 2 18.93 8.35 -1.77
CA ALA A 2 18.99 7.65 -3.05
C ALA A 2 17.58 7.46 -3.60
N PHE A 3 17.43 7.72 -4.88
CA PHE A 3 16.18 7.38 -5.57
C PHE A 3 16.31 5.98 -6.13
N LEU A 4 15.40 5.11 -5.71
CA LEU A 4 15.33 3.77 -6.24
C LEU A 4 14.28 3.73 -7.35
N ASP A 5 14.59 3.05 -8.44
CA ASP A 5 13.60 2.83 -9.48
C ASP A 5 12.56 1.81 -9.01
N PHE A 6 11.47 1.70 -9.74
CA PHE A 6 10.38 0.82 -9.38
C PHE A 6 10.80 -0.65 -9.23
N PRO A 7 11.55 -1.25 -10.19
CA PRO A 7 12.01 -2.63 -10.02
C PRO A 7 12.86 -2.86 -8.77
N SER A 8 13.75 -1.92 -8.45
CA SER A 8 14.59 -2.04 -7.26
C SER A 8 13.78 -1.98 -5.97
N LYS A 9 12.78 -1.12 -5.92
CA LYS A 9 11.86 -1.05 -4.76
C LYS A 9 11.12 -2.37 -4.57
N VAL A 10 10.61 -2.95 -5.63
CA VAL A 10 9.91 -4.23 -5.58
C VAL A 10 10.84 -5.34 -5.09
N GLU A 11 12.07 -5.40 -5.60
CA GLU A 11 13.04 -6.41 -5.19
C GLU A 11 13.36 -6.32 -3.70
N ILE A 12 13.57 -5.11 -3.19
CA ILE A 12 13.85 -4.90 -1.76
C ILE A 12 12.66 -5.32 -0.91
N MET A 13 11.46 -4.93 -1.30
CA MET A 13 10.25 -5.27 -0.54
C MET A 13 10.01 -6.79 -0.53
N CYS A 14 10.22 -7.45 -1.65
CA CYS A 14 10.11 -8.90 -1.74
C CYS A 14 11.16 -9.61 -0.88
N LEU A 15 12.39 -9.10 -0.85
CA LEU A 15 13.45 -9.64 -0.01
C LEU A 15 13.08 -9.53 1.46
N LEU A 16 12.61 -8.37 1.89
CA LEU A 16 12.22 -8.15 3.28
C LEU A 16 11.06 -9.06 3.68
N ARG A 17 10.09 -9.26 2.80
CA ARG A 17 8.99 -10.19 3.04
C ARG A 17 9.49 -11.62 3.22
N SER A 18 10.41 -12.05 2.36
CA SER A 18 11.00 -13.38 2.44
C SER A 18 11.77 -13.57 3.74
N LEU A 19 12.56 -12.58 4.15
CA LEU A 19 13.31 -12.63 5.41
C LEU A 19 12.37 -12.68 6.62
N ALA A 20 11.29 -11.91 6.60
CA ALA A 20 10.31 -11.91 7.67
C ALA A 20 9.71 -13.32 7.86
N ARG A 21 9.33 -13.96 6.78
CA ARG A 21 8.76 -15.31 6.82
C ARG A 21 9.76 -16.37 7.21
N LEU A 22 10.96 -16.29 6.66
CA LEU A 22 12.02 -17.28 6.94
C LEU A 22 12.47 -17.24 8.39
N LYS A 23 12.52 -16.04 8.97
CA LYS A 23 13.00 -15.81 10.33
C LYS A 23 11.88 -15.70 11.36
N GLU A 24 10.64 -15.85 10.95
CA GLU A 24 9.47 -15.64 11.80
C GLU A 24 9.52 -14.28 12.51
N THR A 25 9.93 -13.25 11.77
CA THR A 25 10.14 -11.90 12.29
C THR A 25 9.16 -10.94 11.61
N THR A 26 8.73 -9.93 12.34
CA THR A 26 7.90 -8.88 11.80
C THR A 26 8.78 -7.79 11.20
N VAL A 27 8.51 -7.42 9.94
CA VAL A 27 9.16 -6.29 9.29
C VAL A 27 8.13 -5.18 9.11
N PHE A 28 8.47 -3.98 9.57
CA PHE A 28 7.60 -2.82 9.54
C PHE A 28 8.21 -1.78 8.60
N ILE A 29 7.46 -1.37 7.56
CA ILE A 29 7.95 -0.46 6.55
C ILE A 29 6.98 0.70 6.37
N SER A 30 7.51 1.93 6.42
CA SER A 30 6.76 3.13 6.06
C SER A 30 7.05 3.47 4.60
N THR A 31 6.01 3.69 3.81
CA THR A 31 6.19 3.95 2.40
C THR A 31 5.05 4.81 1.85
N HIS A 32 5.36 5.56 0.79
CA HIS A 32 4.36 6.25 -0.02
C HIS A 32 3.99 5.46 -1.29
N ASP A 33 4.66 4.34 -1.54
CA ASP A 33 4.41 3.52 -2.71
C ASP A 33 3.26 2.55 -2.43
N LEU A 34 2.04 3.08 -2.43
CA LEU A 34 0.85 2.33 -2.04
C LEU A 34 0.62 1.09 -2.90
N GLU A 35 0.80 1.20 -4.22
CA GLU A 35 0.56 0.06 -5.11
C GLU A 35 1.50 -1.11 -4.80
N ILE A 36 2.75 -0.85 -4.49
CA ILE A 36 3.68 -1.90 -4.09
C ILE A 36 3.27 -2.50 -2.74
N ALA A 37 2.96 -1.63 -1.78
CA ALA A 37 2.56 -2.08 -0.45
C ALA A 37 1.33 -2.99 -0.50
N LEU A 38 0.33 -2.63 -1.30
CA LEU A 38 -0.89 -3.41 -1.42
C LEU A 38 -0.67 -4.79 -2.05
N GLN A 39 0.37 -4.94 -2.85
CA GLN A 39 0.67 -6.23 -3.48
C GLN A 39 1.57 -7.13 -2.64
N ILE A 40 2.37 -6.57 -1.77
CA ILE A 40 3.41 -7.30 -1.04
C ILE A 40 3.11 -7.45 0.45
N ALA A 41 2.52 -6.44 1.07
CA ALA A 41 2.30 -6.45 2.51
C ALA A 41 1.25 -7.47 2.94
N ASP A 42 1.48 -8.10 4.08
CA ASP A 42 0.49 -8.98 4.70
C ASP A 42 -0.57 -8.17 5.45
N SER A 43 -0.18 -7.05 6.01
CA SER A 43 -1.05 -6.12 6.71
C SER A 43 -0.64 -4.69 6.39
N VAL A 44 -1.61 -3.81 6.28
CA VAL A 44 -1.39 -2.41 5.95
C VAL A 44 -2.01 -1.52 7.04
N TRP A 45 -1.28 -0.50 7.43
CA TRP A 45 -1.76 0.53 8.35
C TRP A 45 -1.89 1.84 7.58
N LEU A 46 -3.12 2.32 7.49
CA LEU A 46 -3.43 3.61 6.87
C LEU A 46 -3.51 4.65 7.97
N LEU A 47 -2.80 5.76 7.80
CA LEU A 47 -2.77 6.80 8.81
C LEU A 47 -2.81 8.18 8.14
N ASP A 48 -3.77 9.02 8.53
CA ASP A 48 -3.75 10.42 8.20
C ASP A 48 -4.39 11.24 9.32
N ARG A 49 -4.30 12.57 9.22
CA ARG A 49 -4.80 13.45 10.27
C ARG A 49 -6.32 13.48 10.33
N GLU A 50 -6.98 13.31 9.20
CA GLU A 50 -8.42 13.45 9.10
C GLU A 50 -9.14 12.17 9.52
N HIS A 51 -8.60 11.00 9.09
CA HIS A 51 -9.28 9.72 9.24
C HIS A 51 -8.69 8.83 10.35
N GLY A 52 -7.55 9.23 10.93
CA GLY A 52 -6.87 8.46 11.97
C GLY A 52 -6.22 7.20 11.44
N LEU A 53 -6.20 6.16 12.25
CA LEU A 53 -5.55 4.89 11.94
C LEU A 53 -6.58 3.83 11.56
N LYS A 54 -6.33 3.17 10.44
CA LYS A 54 -7.09 2.00 10.01
C LYS A 54 -6.13 0.89 9.63
N THR A 55 -6.36 -0.31 10.12
CA THR A 55 -5.49 -1.46 9.81
C THR A 55 -6.28 -2.57 9.15
N GLY A 56 -5.60 -3.37 8.35
CA GLY A 56 -6.22 -4.51 7.72
C GLY A 56 -5.33 -5.14 6.66
N THR A 57 -5.83 -6.20 6.04
CA THR A 57 -5.16 -6.77 4.87
C THR A 57 -5.39 -5.85 3.67
N PRO A 58 -4.50 -5.89 2.66
CA PRO A 58 -4.73 -5.11 1.44
C PRO A 58 -6.11 -5.36 0.83
N ARG A 59 -6.51 -6.61 0.74
CA ARG A 59 -7.82 -6.97 0.18
C ARG A 59 -8.97 -6.46 1.03
N GLY A 60 -8.88 -6.60 2.35
CA GLY A 60 -9.91 -6.12 3.26
C GLY A 60 -10.11 -4.62 3.19
N LEU A 61 -9.00 -3.87 3.12
CA LEU A 61 -9.07 -2.41 3.01
C LEU A 61 -9.61 -1.95 1.65
N ALA A 62 -9.36 -2.70 0.59
CA ALA A 62 -9.95 -2.42 -0.70
C ALA A 62 -11.46 -2.69 -0.69
N ASP A 63 -11.86 -3.84 -0.15
CA ASP A 63 -13.25 -4.28 -0.18
C ASP A 63 -14.16 -3.45 0.73
N ASP A 64 -13.66 -2.95 1.85
CA ASP A 64 -14.46 -2.14 2.77
C ASP A 64 -14.50 -0.65 2.44
N GLY A 65 -13.83 -0.23 1.35
CA GLY A 65 -13.81 1.16 0.91
C GLY A 65 -12.80 2.04 1.60
N SER A 66 -12.00 1.50 2.52
CA SER A 66 -11.01 2.31 3.27
C SER A 66 -9.98 2.97 2.38
N LEU A 67 -9.50 2.28 1.35
CA LEU A 67 -8.53 2.87 0.44
C LEU A 67 -9.08 4.10 -0.27
N GLY A 68 -10.34 4.06 -0.69
CA GLY A 68 -11.00 5.23 -1.25
C GLY A 68 -11.08 6.36 -0.26
N VAL A 69 -11.49 6.09 0.96
CA VAL A 69 -11.61 7.11 2.01
C VAL A 69 -10.28 7.82 2.23
N TYR A 70 -9.16 7.10 2.29
CA TYR A 70 -7.86 7.69 2.59
C TYR A 70 -7.20 8.36 1.39
N PHE A 71 -7.46 7.88 0.17
CA PHE A 71 -6.67 8.28 -0.99
C PHE A 71 -7.45 8.95 -2.12
N ASP A 72 -8.78 8.85 -2.15
CA ASP A 72 -9.55 9.51 -3.19
C ASP A 72 -9.40 11.03 -3.11
N ARG A 73 -9.21 11.64 -4.26
CA ARG A 73 -9.11 13.08 -4.42
C ARG A 73 -9.97 13.48 -5.63
N GLU A 74 -10.10 14.76 -5.87
CA GLU A 74 -10.91 15.27 -6.97
C GLU A 74 -10.53 14.67 -8.32
N SER A 75 -9.24 14.47 -8.56
CA SER A 75 -8.71 13.97 -9.84
C SER A 75 -8.32 12.51 -9.83
N VAL A 76 -8.36 11.84 -8.68
CA VAL A 76 -7.86 10.47 -8.54
C VAL A 76 -8.80 9.67 -7.66
N ARG A 77 -9.13 8.47 -8.12
CA ARG A 77 -9.94 7.53 -7.35
C ARG A 77 -9.32 6.15 -7.36
N TYR A 78 -9.37 5.48 -6.22
CA TYR A 78 -8.96 4.09 -6.13
C TYR A 78 -10.07 3.18 -6.64
N ASP A 79 -9.72 2.28 -7.57
CA ASP A 79 -10.65 1.28 -8.10
C ASP A 79 -10.37 -0.07 -7.43
N PRO A 80 -11.23 -0.54 -6.52
CA PRO A 80 -10.99 -1.80 -5.81
C PRO A 80 -11.12 -3.03 -6.72
N VAL A 81 -11.81 -2.90 -7.85
CA VAL A 81 -11.95 -4.02 -8.78
C VAL A 81 -10.64 -4.31 -9.52
N THR A 82 -9.97 -3.27 -10.03
CA THR A 82 -8.71 -3.43 -10.74
C THR A 82 -7.49 -3.35 -9.84
N GLY A 83 -7.62 -2.76 -8.65
CA GLY A 83 -6.50 -2.53 -7.75
C GLY A 83 -5.61 -1.36 -8.17
N HIS A 84 -6.11 -0.48 -9.02
CA HIS A 84 -5.35 0.65 -9.53
C HIS A 84 -6.05 1.97 -9.25
N PHE A 85 -5.28 3.06 -9.25
CA PHE A 85 -5.85 4.40 -9.19
C PHE A 85 -6.30 4.83 -10.58
N ARG A 86 -7.48 5.43 -10.64
CA ARG A 86 -8.02 6.01 -11.88
C ARG A 86 -7.83 7.50 -11.87
N ILE A 87 -7.32 8.04 -12.97
CA ILE A 87 -7.16 9.47 -13.14
C ILE A 87 -8.40 9.99 -13.87
N LEU A 88 -9.14 10.89 -13.20
CA LEU A 88 -10.46 11.29 -13.67
C LEU A 88 -10.44 12.45 -14.67
N ASN A 89 -9.40 13.28 -14.63
CA ASN A 89 -9.31 14.50 -15.44
C ASN A 89 -8.07 14.50 -16.35
N ALA A 90 -7.68 13.33 -16.78
CA ALA A 90 -6.53 13.20 -17.68
C ALA A 90 -6.90 13.46 -19.12
#